data_ec292da06da4edb56972bc5a1a490956
#
_entry.id   ec292da06da4edb56972bc5a1a490956
#
_cell.length_a   1.000
_cell.length_b   1.000
_cell.length_c   1.000
_cell.angle_alpha   90.00
_cell.angle_beta   90.00
_cell.angle_gamma   90.00
#
_symmetry.space_group_name_H-M   'P 1'
#
loop_
_entity.id
_entity.type
_entity.pdbx_description
1 polymer ?
#
loop_
_entity_poly.entity_id
_entity_poly.type
_entity_poly.pdbx_seq_one_letter_code
_entity_poly.pdbx_strand_id
1 'polypeptide(L)'
;IQFAAANWDWLAMYTASSLPVQYKVYDADNRLVTNDQGPSLNGLGKIVCTGEMIDFTIERVHPEEVKITVGENALSAPFQFLLTASNEYEWQEIHVEISPGDRYVMDSIIYSLNAYSYDPENKIEKKEGVSFHNLTDVSSTYTFFPFEAFYHFMRFKSDVPEAFQLLGEAGLT
;
A
#
# COMPACT_ATOMS: atom_id res chain seq x y z
N ILE A 1 18.23 -13.48 13.89
CA ILE A 1 19.18 -14.50 13.43
C ILE A 1 20.48 -14.27 14.16
N GLN A 2 21.01 -15.30 14.81
CA GLN A 2 22.28 -15.24 15.52
C GLN A 2 23.31 -16.11 14.80
N PHE A 3 24.47 -15.57 14.58
CA PHE A 3 25.63 -16.29 14.07
C PHE A 3 26.55 -16.75 15.23
N ALA A 4 27.22 -17.87 15.05
CA ALA A 4 28.14 -18.39 16.04
C ALA A 4 29.46 -17.60 16.11
N ALA A 5 29.75 -16.77 15.12
CA ALA A 5 30.97 -15.99 15.01
C ALA A 5 30.71 -14.60 14.42
N ALA A 6 31.62 -13.66 14.72
CA ALA A 6 31.54 -12.27 14.31
C ALA A 6 32.24 -11.95 12.98
N ASN A 7 32.75 -12.96 12.28
CA ASN A 7 33.59 -12.82 11.08
C ASN A 7 32.82 -12.80 9.75
N TRP A 8 31.55 -12.56 9.79
CA TRP A 8 30.73 -12.38 8.59
C TRP A 8 30.81 -10.93 8.11
N ASP A 9 31.39 -10.68 6.97
CA ASP A 9 31.65 -9.33 6.49
C ASP A 9 30.57 -8.84 5.54
N TRP A 10 29.96 -9.75 4.78
CA TRP A 10 29.01 -9.45 3.74
C TRP A 10 27.65 -10.08 4.01
N LEU A 11 26.60 -9.29 3.78
CA LEU A 11 25.21 -9.75 3.82
C LEU A 11 24.50 -9.30 2.55
N ALA A 12 23.93 -10.20 1.79
CA ALA A 12 23.17 -9.88 0.58
C ALA A 12 21.76 -10.51 0.64
N MET A 13 20.78 -9.82 0.06
CA MET A 13 19.43 -10.32 -0.08
C MET A 13 19.12 -10.60 -1.55
N TYR A 14 18.50 -11.75 -1.80
CA TYR A 14 18.00 -12.16 -3.10
C TYR A 14 16.53 -12.54 -3.01
N THR A 15 15.71 -12.05 -3.93
CA THR A 15 14.31 -12.42 -4.01
C THR A 15 14.02 -13.03 -5.37
N ALA A 16 13.31 -14.15 -5.37
CA ALA A 16 12.75 -14.76 -6.56
C ALA A 16 11.36 -14.23 -6.91
N SER A 17 10.80 -13.37 -6.06
CA SER A 17 9.47 -12.80 -6.27
C SER A 17 9.45 -11.88 -7.48
N SER A 18 8.40 -12.00 -8.28
CA SER A 18 8.11 -11.07 -9.39
C SER A 18 7.57 -9.72 -8.89
N LEU A 19 7.33 -9.59 -7.61
CA LEU A 19 6.83 -8.35 -7.01
C LEU A 19 7.95 -7.31 -6.97
N PRO A 20 7.68 -6.08 -7.42
CA PRO A 20 8.66 -5.01 -7.36
C PRO A 20 8.84 -4.57 -5.90
N VAL A 21 9.94 -4.97 -5.31
CA VAL A 21 10.40 -4.48 -4.03
C VAL A 21 11.52 -3.49 -4.29
N GLN A 22 11.32 -2.23 -3.93
CA GLN A 22 12.38 -1.23 -3.92
C GLN A 22 13.20 -1.39 -2.66
N TYR A 23 14.49 -1.10 -2.73
CA TYR A 23 15.36 -1.16 -1.56
C TYR A 23 16.24 0.09 -1.44
N LYS A 24 16.60 0.39 -0.21
CA LYS A 24 17.64 1.37 0.14
C LYS A 24 18.58 0.74 1.15
N VAL A 25 19.88 0.98 0.95
CA VAL A 25 20.92 0.47 1.83
C VAL A 25 21.52 1.63 2.62
N TYR A 26 21.71 1.43 3.91
CA TYR A 26 22.31 2.41 4.81
C TYR A 26 23.48 1.75 5.57
N ASP A 27 24.57 2.49 5.72
CA ASP A 27 25.71 2.07 6.54
C ASP A 27 25.41 2.18 8.04
N ALA A 28 26.42 1.88 8.87
CA ALA A 28 26.32 1.96 10.33
C ALA A 28 26.04 3.38 10.85
N ASP A 29 26.45 4.41 10.10
CA ASP A 29 26.20 5.82 10.41
C ASP A 29 24.85 6.32 9.86
N ASN A 30 24.01 5.40 9.34
CA ASN A 30 22.73 5.70 8.72
C ASN A 30 22.82 6.59 7.46
N ARG A 31 23.94 6.53 6.74
CA ARG A 31 24.12 7.20 5.46
C ARG A 31 23.68 6.27 4.33
N LEU A 32 22.97 6.85 3.37
CA LEU A 32 22.54 6.10 2.17
C LEU A 32 23.78 5.67 1.37
N VAL A 33 23.85 4.38 1.10
CA VAL A 33 24.91 3.77 0.29
C VAL A 33 24.36 3.44 -1.08
N THR A 34 25.04 3.93 -2.12
CA THR A 34 24.76 3.49 -3.51
C THR A 34 25.53 2.21 -3.74
N ASN A 35 24.81 1.12 -4.00
CA ASN A 35 25.41 -0.19 -4.18
C ASN A 35 25.00 -0.77 -5.53
N ASP A 36 25.96 -0.96 -6.41
CA ASP A 36 25.75 -1.54 -7.74
C ASP A 36 25.54 -3.06 -7.70
N GLN A 37 25.75 -3.69 -6.55
CA GLN A 37 25.66 -5.14 -6.34
C GLN A 37 24.29 -5.60 -5.77
N GLY A 38 23.30 -4.74 -5.85
CA GLY A 38 21.98 -5.05 -5.30
C GLY A 38 21.83 -4.77 -3.79
N PRO A 39 20.80 -5.32 -3.14
CA PRO A 39 20.53 -5.08 -1.72
C PRO A 39 21.52 -5.86 -0.84
N SER A 40 22.67 -5.24 -0.55
CA SER A 40 23.74 -5.86 0.22
C SER A 40 24.41 -4.89 1.19
N LEU A 41 24.94 -5.43 2.28
CA LEU A 41 25.70 -4.75 3.32
C LEU A 41 27.14 -5.26 3.35
N ASN A 42 28.08 -4.34 3.40
CA ASN A 42 29.45 -4.62 3.75
C ASN A 42 29.69 -4.15 5.20
N GLY A 43 29.70 -5.08 6.14
CA GLY A 43 29.73 -4.79 7.56
C GLY A 43 28.37 -4.51 8.19
N LEU A 44 28.33 -3.52 9.08
CA LEU A 44 27.11 -3.13 9.80
C LEU A 44 26.26 -2.14 9.00
N GLY A 45 24.96 -2.14 9.24
CA GLY A 45 24.01 -1.27 8.56
C GLY A 45 22.63 -1.86 8.43
N LYS A 46 21.83 -1.34 7.48
CA LYS A 46 20.49 -1.85 7.22
C LYS A 46 20.09 -1.78 5.75
N ILE A 47 19.24 -2.70 5.34
CA ILE A 47 18.55 -2.73 4.07
C ILE A 47 17.07 -2.51 4.36
N VAL A 48 16.53 -1.40 3.85
CA VAL A 48 15.09 -1.08 3.96
C VAL A 48 14.43 -1.48 2.64
N CYS A 49 13.50 -2.40 2.70
CA CYS A 49 12.74 -2.89 1.56
C CYS A 49 11.32 -2.37 1.63
N THR A 50 10.85 -1.73 0.55
CA THR A 50 9.52 -1.17 0.44
C THR A 50 8.87 -1.63 -0.85
N GLY A 51 7.68 -2.14 -0.76
CA GLY A 51 6.82 -2.49 -1.87
C GLY A 51 5.41 -1.95 -1.64
N GLU A 52 4.53 -2.20 -2.58
CA GLU A 52 3.15 -1.71 -2.50
C GLU A 52 2.32 -2.46 -1.44
N MET A 53 2.68 -3.72 -1.19
CA MET A 53 1.94 -4.64 -0.30
C MET A 53 2.83 -5.26 0.77
N ILE A 54 4.11 -4.94 0.80
CA ILE A 54 5.06 -5.49 1.75
C ILE A 54 6.17 -4.50 2.05
N ASP A 55 6.48 -4.33 3.31
CA ASP A 55 7.64 -3.62 3.77
C ASP A 55 8.35 -4.37 4.90
N PHE A 56 9.66 -4.33 4.90
CA PHE A 56 10.49 -4.90 5.94
C PHE A 56 11.89 -4.28 5.93
N THR A 57 12.57 -4.42 7.05
CA THR A 57 13.94 -3.95 7.21
C THR A 57 14.83 -5.10 7.72
N ILE A 58 15.97 -5.25 7.10
CA ILE A 58 17.02 -6.16 7.53
C ILE A 58 18.13 -5.32 8.16
N GLU A 59 18.39 -5.48 9.44
CA GLU A 59 19.37 -4.70 10.19
C GLU A 59 20.50 -5.60 10.72
N ARG A 60 21.70 -5.14 10.57
CA ARG A 60 22.89 -5.72 11.17
C ARG A 60 23.56 -4.67 12.03
N VAL A 61 23.18 -4.63 13.31
CA VAL A 61 23.73 -3.69 14.31
C VAL A 61 24.89 -4.29 15.11
N HIS A 62 24.99 -5.61 15.10
CA HIS A 62 26.09 -6.37 15.68
C HIS A 62 26.64 -7.37 14.66
N PRO A 63 27.96 -7.68 14.69
CA PRO A 63 28.56 -8.61 13.72
C PRO A 63 27.94 -10.01 13.73
N GLU A 64 27.42 -10.42 14.88
CA GLU A 64 26.87 -11.76 15.12
C GLU A 64 25.36 -11.82 14.98
N GLU A 65 24.69 -10.70 14.66
CA GLU A 65 23.24 -10.64 14.66
C GLU A 65 22.68 -9.95 13.40
N VAL A 66 21.68 -10.60 12.83
CA VAL A 66 20.79 -9.99 11.84
C VAL A 66 19.37 -9.97 12.38
N LYS A 67 18.79 -8.78 12.46
CA LYS A 67 17.41 -8.54 12.85
C LYS A 67 16.58 -8.24 11.61
N ILE A 68 15.43 -8.90 11.50
CA ILE A 68 14.45 -8.62 10.47
C ILE A 68 13.22 -8.06 11.17
N THR A 69 12.81 -6.86 10.76
CA THR A 69 11.60 -6.20 11.23
C THR A 69 10.63 -6.08 10.06
N VAL A 70 9.46 -6.63 10.23
CA VAL A 70 8.38 -6.57 9.22
C VAL A 70 7.44 -5.45 9.64
N GLY A 71 7.20 -4.48 8.76
CA GLY A 71 6.19 -3.46 8.93
C GLY A 71 4.84 -3.99 8.46
N GLU A 72 4.79 -4.48 7.23
CA GLU A 72 3.57 -4.99 6.62
C GLU A 72 3.85 -6.16 5.68
N ASN A 73 2.92 -7.11 5.61
CA ASN A 73 2.79 -8.06 4.51
C ASN A 73 1.30 -8.29 4.21
N ALA A 74 0.76 -7.52 3.26
CA ALA A 74 -0.63 -7.61 2.81
C ALA A 74 -0.82 -8.60 1.64
N LEU A 75 0.22 -9.37 1.29
CA LEU A 75 0.15 -10.40 0.25
C LEU A 75 -0.78 -11.55 0.67
N SER A 76 -1.35 -12.25 -0.29
CA SER A 76 -2.16 -13.45 -0.05
C SER A 76 -1.33 -14.69 0.28
N ALA A 77 -0.04 -14.65 -0.04
CA ALA A 77 0.90 -15.74 0.16
C ALA A 77 2.14 -15.27 0.91
N PRO A 78 2.90 -16.17 1.56
CA PRO A 78 4.14 -15.82 2.19
C PRO A 78 5.14 -15.20 1.20
N PHE A 79 5.79 -14.14 1.62
CA PHE A 79 6.91 -13.55 0.88
C PHE A 79 8.21 -14.23 1.26
N GLN A 80 8.94 -14.72 0.26
CA GLN A 80 10.16 -15.47 0.48
C GLN A 80 11.36 -14.76 -0.13
N PHE A 81 12.46 -14.77 0.58
CA PHE A 81 13.75 -14.31 0.08
C PHE A 81 14.90 -15.10 0.71
N LEU A 82 16.04 -15.03 0.05
CA LEU A 82 17.28 -15.63 0.49
C LEU A 82 18.21 -14.55 1.05
N LEU A 83 18.71 -14.75 2.24
CA LEU A 83 19.84 -14.01 2.78
C LEU A 83 21.10 -14.85 2.64
N THR A 84 22.16 -14.26 2.08
CA THR A 84 23.48 -14.85 2.04
C THR A 84 24.41 -14.06 2.93
N ALA A 85 24.95 -14.68 3.95
CA ALA A 85 26.04 -14.14 4.74
C ALA A 85 27.36 -14.78 4.29
N SER A 86 28.40 -13.99 4.08
CA SER A 86 29.68 -14.51 3.61
C SER A 86 30.89 -13.77 4.22
N ASN A 87 32.02 -14.43 4.16
CA ASN A 87 33.35 -13.90 4.42
C ASN A 87 34.34 -14.45 3.38
N GLU A 88 35.65 -14.28 3.56
CA GLU A 88 36.68 -14.74 2.61
C GLU A 88 36.74 -16.27 2.47
N TYR A 89 36.18 -17.04 3.40
CA TYR A 89 36.40 -18.49 3.49
C TYR A 89 35.12 -19.29 3.23
N GLU A 90 33.97 -18.74 3.58
CA GLU A 90 32.72 -19.46 3.55
C GLU A 90 31.52 -18.55 3.32
N TRP A 91 30.40 -19.15 2.95
CA TRP A 91 29.12 -18.49 2.81
C TRP A 91 28.00 -19.38 3.35
N GLN A 92 26.93 -18.73 3.83
CA GLN A 92 25.75 -19.37 4.38
C GLN A 92 24.51 -18.81 3.75
N GLU A 93 23.59 -19.68 3.39
CA GLU A 93 22.27 -19.30 2.89
C GLU A 93 21.21 -19.46 3.97
N ILE A 94 20.39 -18.46 4.11
CA ILE A 94 19.30 -18.40 5.08
C ILE A 94 18.02 -18.11 4.31
N HIS A 95 17.13 -19.10 4.25
CA HIS A 95 15.83 -18.94 3.68
C HIS A 95 14.92 -18.22 4.67
N VAL A 96 14.39 -17.07 4.27
CA VAL A 96 13.48 -16.26 5.07
C VAL A 96 12.11 -16.28 4.45
N GLU A 97 11.11 -16.54 5.29
CA GLU A 97 9.70 -16.48 4.93
C GLU A 97 8.99 -15.50 5.85
N ILE A 98 8.32 -14.51 5.25
CA ILE A 98 7.45 -13.57 5.95
C ILE A 98 6.02 -13.98 5.68
N SER A 99 5.34 -14.47 6.70
CA SER A 99 3.92 -14.85 6.60
C SER A 99 3.04 -13.63 6.31
N PRO A 100 1.92 -13.81 5.59
CA PRO A 100 0.93 -12.76 5.44
C PRO A 100 0.45 -12.23 6.79
N GLY A 101 0.27 -10.93 6.87
CA GLY A 101 -0.44 -10.28 7.97
C GLY A 101 -1.96 -10.41 7.83
N ASP A 102 -2.68 -9.72 8.72
CA ASP A 102 -4.12 -9.59 8.62
C ASP A 102 -4.50 -8.83 7.36
N ARG A 103 -5.54 -9.28 6.69
CA ARG A 103 -6.02 -8.64 5.46
C ARG A 103 -6.79 -7.37 5.77
N TYR A 104 -6.64 -6.38 4.92
CA TYR A 104 -7.50 -5.20 4.94
C TYR A 104 -8.96 -5.61 4.70
N VAL A 105 -9.80 -5.14 5.58
CA VAL A 105 -11.26 -5.28 5.47
C VAL A 105 -11.82 -3.88 5.32
N MET A 106 -12.73 -3.68 4.36
CA MET A 106 -13.41 -2.40 4.24
C MET A 106 -14.26 -2.16 5.50
N ASP A 107 -13.92 -1.10 6.23
CA ASP A 107 -14.61 -0.70 7.45
C ASP A 107 -15.89 0.06 7.11
N SER A 108 -15.77 1.12 6.35
CA SER A 108 -16.91 1.98 6.02
C SER A 108 -16.70 2.75 4.72
N ILE A 109 -17.81 3.20 4.12
CA ILE A 109 -17.81 4.16 3.03
C ILE A 109 -18.45 5.44 3.55
N ILE A 110 -17.68 6.53 3.52
CA ILE A 110 -18.17 7.85 3.93
C ILE A 110 -18.44 8.67 2.67
N TYR A 111 -19.68 9.08 2.50
CA TYR A 111 -20.08 9.97 1.41
C TYR A 111 -19.94 11.44 1.84
N SER A 112 -19.30 12.25 1.01
CA SER A 112 -19.14 13.68 1.23
C SER A 112 -19.85 14.47 0.15
N LEU A 113 -20.65 15.44 0.56
CA LEU A 113 -21.33 16.38 -0.35
C LEU A 113 -20.36 17.29 -1.12
N ASN A 114 -19.11 17.38 -0.67
CA ASN A 114 -18.10 18.22 -1.31
C ASN A 114 -17.47 17.56 -2.56
N ALA A 115 -17.77 16.29 -2.81
CA ALA A 115 -17.23 15.56 -3.95
C ALA A 115 -17.86 15.96 -5.29
N TYR A 116 -18.96 16.67 -5.25
CA TYR A 116 -19.65 17.14 -6.46
C TYR A 116 -20.07 18.60 -6.32
N SER A 117 -19.62 19.45 -7.23
CA SER A 117 -20.08 20.82 -7.35
C SER A 117 -20.55 21.11 -8.76
N TYR A 118 -21.75 21.66 -8.89
CA TYR A 118 -22.29 22.15 -10.13
C TYR A 118 -22.39 23.67 -10.07
N ASP A 119 -21.74 24.34 -11.03
CA ASP A 119 -21.87 25.79 -11.20
C ASP A 119 -22.90 26.07 -12.31
N PRO A 120 -24.12 26.49 -11.96
CA PRO A 120 -25.18 26.72 -12.95
C PRO A 120 -24.93 27.94 -13.84
N GLU A 121 -24.11 28.89 -13.40
CA GLU A 121 -23.83 30.11 -14.17
C GLU A 121 -22.84 29.84 -15.30
N ASN A 122 -21.82 29.03 -15.01
CA ASN A 122 -20.80 28.69 -16.00
C ASN A 122 -21.05 27.36 -16.70
N LYS A 123 -22.07 26.60 -16.30
CA LYS A 123 -22.38 25.25 -16.81
C LYS A 123 -21.19 24.29 -16.72
N ILE A 124 -20.35 24.47 -15.72
CA ILE A 124 -19.17 23.64 -15.50
C ILE A 124 -19.58 22.50 -14.56
N GLU A 125 -19.63 21.30 -15.11
CA GLU A 125 -19.67 20.08 -14.32
C GLU A 125 -18.22 19.73 -13.89
N LYS A 126 -17.91 19.88 -12.63
CA LYS A 126 -16.72 19.25 -12.08
C LYS A 126 -17.04 17.79 -11.82
N LYS A 127 -16.59 16.93 -12.70
CA LYS A 127 -16.55 15.49 -12.45
C LYS A 127 -15.28 15.19 -11.67
N GLU A 128 -15.41 15.08 -10.37
CA GLU A 128 -14.34 14.49 -9.57
C GLU A 128 -14.45 12.96 -9.70
N GLY A 129 -13.44 12.36 -10.30
CA GLY A 129 -13.34 10.92 -10.39
C GLY A 129 -12.96 10.36 -9.02
N VAL A 130 -13.54 9.24 -8.65
CA VAL A 130 -13.11 8.47 -7.48
C VAL A 130 -12.12 7.42 -7.98
N SER A 131 -10.92 7.45 -7.44
CA SER A 131 -9.92 6.42 -7.69
C SER A 131 -9.96 5.42 -6.54
N PHE A 132 -10.06 4.15 -6.87
CA PHE A 132 -9.93 3.06 -5.91
C PHE A 132 -8.60 2.36 -6.14
N HIS A 133 -7.87 2.15 -5.07
CA HIS A 133 -6.67 1.34 -5.08
C HIS A 133 -6.88 0.15 -4.17
N ASN A 134 -6.75 -1.05 -4.73
CA ASN A 134 -6.81 -2.26 -3.94
C ASN A 134 -5.42 -2.53 -3.37
N LEU A 135 -5.27 -2.40 -2.06
CA LEU A 135 -4.02 -2.65 -1.34
C LEU A 135 -3.76 -4.14 -1.06
N THR A 136 -4.53 -5.01 -1.69
CA THR A 136 -4.34 -6.46 -1.59
C THR A 136 -4.08 -7.06 -2.97
N ASP A 137 -3.46 -8.21 -3.02
CA ASP A 137 -3.23 -8.99 -4.24
C ASP A 137 -4.42 -9.85 -4.67
N VAL A 138 -5.56 -9.70 -3.97
CA VAL A 138 -6.79 -10.44 -4.22
C VAL A 138 -7.84 -9.52 -4.83
N SER A 139 -8.43 -9.91 -5.95
CA SER A 139 -9.57 -9.21 -6.53
C SER A 139 -10.73 -9.17 -5.55
N SER A 140 -11.26 -7.97 -5.33
CA SER A 140 -12.42 -7.74 -4.47
C SER A 140 -13.45 -6.92 -5.21
N THR A 141 -14.73 -7.23 -4.99
CA THR A 141 -15.85 -6.48 -5.54
C THR A 141 -16.56 -5.76 -4.41
N TYR A 142 -16.67 -4.45 -4.55
CA TYR A 142 -17.42 -3.61 -3.61
C TYR A 142 -18.58 -2.96 -4.32
N THR A 143 -19.72 -2.94 -3.66
CA THR A 143 -20.91 -2.21 -4.15
C THR A 143 -21.07 -0.97 -3.28
N PHE A 144 -21.16 0.17 -3.92
CA PHE A 144 -21.43 1.42 -3.23
C PHE A 144 -22.57 2.17 -3.95
N PHE A 145 -23.28 2.99 -3.20
CA PHE A 145 -24.42 3.75 -3.67
C PHE A 145 -24.04 5.23 -3.69
N PRO A 146 -23.56 5.77 -4.84
CA PRO A 146 -23.02 7.14 -4.89
C PRO A 146 -24.02 8.23 -4.54
N PHE A 147 -25.29 7.91 -4.46
CA PHE A 147 -26.38 8.84 -4.11
C PHE A 147 -27.00 8.58 -2.73
N GLU A 148 -26.50 7.65 -1.94
CA GLU A 148 -27.07 7.26 -0.64
C GLU A 148 -26.93 8.45 0.28
N ALA A 149 -26.52 9.36 0.46
CA ALA A 149 -26.56 10.50 1.37
C ALA A 149 -27.04 11.80 0.72
N PHE A 150 -27.52 11.71 -0.51
CA PHE A 150 -27.98 12.88 -1.24
C PHE A 150 -29.51 13.00 -1.19
N TYR A 151 -29.97 14.16 -0.81
CA TYR A 151 -31.36 14.53 -0.90
C TYR A 151 -31.59 15.27 -2.20
N HIS A 152 -32.44 14.69 -3.04
CA HIS A 152 -32.90 15.34 -4.27
C HIS A 152 -34.21 16.02 -4.02
N PHE A 153 -34.26 17.33 -4.23
CA PHE A 153 -35.53 18.00 -4.33
C PHE A 153 -35.55 18.87 -5.59
N MET A 154 -36.65 18.82 -6.28
CA MET A 154 -36.89 19.65 -7.44
C MET A 154 -37.94 20.69 -7.11
N ARG A 155 -37.64 21.94 -7.41
CA ARG A 155 -38.58 23.03 -7.26
C ARG A 155 -39.07 23.45 -8.64
N PHE A 156 -40.33 23.27 -8.91
CA PHE A 156 -40.96 23.74 -10.11
C PHE A 156 -41.62 25.08 -9.85
N LYS A 157 -41.44 26.02 -10.74
CA LYS A 157 -42.15 27.28 -10.78
C LYS A 157 -42.89 27.39 -12.08
N SER A 158 -44.14 27.83 -12.03
CA SER A 158 -44.94 28.14 -13.21
C SER A 158 -45.79 29.38 -12.96
N ASP A 159 -45.90 30.21 -13.96
CA ASP A 159 -46.81 31.36 -13.93
C ASP A 159 -48.24 30.95 -14.32
N VAL A 160 -48.43 29.69 -14.69
CA VAL A 160 -49.72 29.10 -14.99
C VAL A 160 -50.22 28.31 -13.79
N PRO A 161 -51.29 28.73 -13.09
CA PRO A 161 -51.75 28.06 -11.87
C PRO A 161 -52.16 26.59 -12.07
N GLU A 162 -52.61 26.23 -13.26
CA GLU A 162 -53.06 24.88 -13.59
C GLU A 162 -51.91 23.92 -13.96
N ALA A 163 -50.69 24.42 -14.12
CA ALA A 163 -49.55 23.60 -14.59
C ALA A 163 -49.23 22.43 -13.64
N PHE A 164 -49.53 22.57 -12.35
CA PHE A 164 -49.26 21.53 -11.37
C PHE A 164 -50.41 20.55 -11.18
N GLN A 165 -51.58 20.84 -11.70
CA GLN A 165 -52.74 19.93 -11.64
C GLN A 165 -52.61 18.72 -12.57
N LEU A 166 -51.75 18.84 -13.60
CA LEU A 166 -51.49 17.75 -14.55
C LEU A 166 -50.50 16.69 -13.98
N LEU A 167 -49.77 17.01 -12.92
CA LEU A 167 -48.74 16.11 -12.37
C LEU A 167 -49.33 15.08 -11.40
N GLY A 168 -50.61 15.23 -11.00
CA GLY A 168 -51.28 14.31 -10.10
C GLY A 168 -50.56 14.14 -8.74
N GLU A 169 -51.25 13.62 -7.75
CA GLU A 169 -50.65 13.36 -6.42
C GLU A 169 -49.61 12.21 -6.41
N ALA A 170 -49.38 11.54 -7.53
CA ALA A 170 -48.62 10.30 -7.59
C ALA A 170 -47.13 10.47 -7.86
N GLY A 171 -46.57 11.68 -7.84
CA GLY A 171 -45.21 11.85 -8.32
C GLY A 171 -44.26 12.73 -7.51
N LEU A 172 -44.70 13.36 -6.48
CA LEU A 172 -43.84 14.33 -5.74
C LEU A 172 -43.90 14.11 -4.23
N THR A 173 -43.38 12.97 -3.79
CA THR A 173 -43.00 12.77 -2.39
C THR A 173 -41.52 12.88 -2.27
#